data_25106690b3b3da892613ee4a7ae23968
#
_entry.id   25106690b3b3da892613ee4a7ae23968
#
_cell.length_a   1.000
_cell.length_b   1.000
_cell.length_c   1.000
_cell.angle_alpha   90.00
_cell.angle_beta   90.00
_cell.angle_gamma   90.00
#
_symmetry.space_group_name_H-M   'P 1'
#
loop_
_entity.id
_entity.type
_entity.pdbx_description
1 polymer ?
#
loop_
_entity_poly.entity_id
_entity_poly.type
_entity_poly.pdbx_seq_one_letter_code
_entity_poly.pdbx_strand_id
1 'polypeptide(L)'
;AEAKQAATEQLQSIYDKALREVGETNAQIFEIHMMMLEDDDYNESIENIIDSQKVNAEYAVAVTADNFAEMFASMDDPYMQARAADVKDISNRIIANLTGNVSDGSAGDDKMIVCADDLAPSETISLDKDKVLAFVTAHGSSNSHTAILARNMNIPAVIGVGSKFLSEIKDGDFAIVDGFTGEIFVDPDEQTTAELTAKQKADEEKKRLLQTLKGKENVTKDGKKINIYANIGSVDNIGAVLLNDAGGIGLFRSEFLYLENSDFPTEEQQFQAYKRVLESMAGKKVIIRTLDIGADKQVDYFGLKKEENPALGYRAIRICLTRPEIFKTQLRALFRASVYGNLGIMFPMITSACYVW
;
A
#
# COMPACT_ATOMS: atom_id res chain seq x y z
N ALA A 1 -2.09 -30.29 11.69
CA ALA A 1 -2.41 -29.48 12.87
C ALA A 1 -1.21 -28.62 13.30
N GLU A 2 -0.06 -29.18 13.66
CA GLU A 2 1.11 -28.44 14.17
C GLU A 2 1.65 -27.40 13.18
N ALA A 3 1.79 -27.75 11.89
CA ALA A 3 2.26 -26.82 10.86
C ALA A 3 1.27 -25.66 10.62
N LYS A 4 -0.03 -25.91 10.74
CA LYS A 4 -1.08 -24.86 10.69
C LYS A 4 -0.93 -23.91 11.87
N GLN A 5 -0.78 -24.46 13.08
CA GLN A 5 -0.57 -23.67 14.30
C GLN A 5 0.66 -22.76 14.15
N ALA A 6 1.79 -23.33 13.72
CA ALA A 6 3.02 -22.56 13.48
C ALA A 6 2.83 -21.46 12.43
N ALA A 7 2.09 -21.74 11.33
CA ALA A 7 1.76 -20.74 10.32
C ALA A 7 0.89 -19.60 10.90
N THR A 8 -0.08 -19.91 11.76
CA THR A 8 -0.92 -18.90 12.43
C THR A 8 -0.10 -18.01 13.36
N GLU A 9 0.81 -18.60 14.16
CA GLU A 9 1.70 -17.85 15.05
C GLU A 9 2.65 -16.91 14.28
N GLN A 10 3.18 -17.37 13.13
CA GLN A 10 3.99 -16.56 12.24
C GLN A 10 3.18 -15.39 11.66
N LEU A 11 1.94 -15.63 11.19
CA LEU A 11 1.07 -14.58 10.67
C LEU A 11 0.70 -13.56 11.75
N GLN A 12 0.46 -14.00 13.00
CA GLN A 12 0.22 -13.10 14.11
C GLN A 12 1.43 -12.18 14.37
N SER A 13 2.65 -12.74 14.33
CA SER A 13 3.87 -11.95 14.48
C SER A 13 4.04 -10.92 13.37
N ILE A 14 3.72 -11.30 12.12
CA ILE A 14 3.74 -10.41 10.95
C ILE A 14 2.66 -9.33 11.07
N TYR A 15 1.46 -9.67 11.52
CA TYR A 15 0.39 -8.72 11.80
C TYR A 15 0.83 -7.65 12.81
N ASP A 16 1.41 -8.08 13.93
CA ASP A 16 1.88 -7.17 14.97
C ASP A 16 3.02 -6.26 14.47
N LYS A 17 3.89 -6.75 13.59
CA LYS A 17 4.92 -5.96 12.92
C LYS A 17 4.30 -4.98 11.93
N ALA A 18 3.38 -5.45 11.09
CA ALA A 18 2.68 -4.63 10.10
C ALA A 18 1.89 -3.49 10.75
N LEU A 19 1.19 -3.78 11.86
CA LEU A 19 0.43 -2.79 12.61
C LEU A 19 1.32 -1.61 13.08
N ARG A 20 2.56 -1.92 13.50
CA ARG A 20 3.52 -0.89 13.95
C ARG A 20 4.18 -0.13 12.80
N GLU A 21 4.45 -0.79 11.67
CA GLU A 21 5.28 -0.24 10.60
C GLU A 21 4.51 0.39 9.45
N VAL A 22 3.35 -0.17 9.09
CA VAL A 22 2.57 0.22 7.91
C VAL A 22 1.11 0.57 8.20
N GLY A 23 0.68 0.47 9.46
CA GLY A 23 -0.64 0.87 9.93
C GLY A 23 -1.70 -0.23 9.81
N GLU A 24 -2.86 0.02 10.47
CA GLU A 24 -3.94 -0.95 10.65
C GLU A 24 -4.53 -1.46 9.33
N THR A 25 -4.77 -0.58 8.38
CA THR A 25 -5.36 -0.92 7.08
C THR A 25 -4.53 -1.96 6.31
N ASN A 26 -3.20 -1.83 6.35
CA ASN A 26 -2.31 -2.77 5.68
C ASN A 26 -2.08 -4.05 6.51
N ALA A 27 -2.26 -3.99 7.81
CA ALA A 27 -2.16 -5.15 8.69
C ALA A 27 -3.37 -6.10 8.57
N GLN A 28 -4.56 -5.58 8.24
CA GLN A 28 -5.81 -6.36 8.14
C GLN A 28 -5.71 -7.55 7.18
N ILE A 29 -4.86 -7.51 6.17
CA ILE A 29 -4.67 -8.65 5.26
C ILE A 29 -4.22 -9.90 6.01
N PHE A 30 -3.43 -9.75 7.06
CA PHE A 30 -2.95 -10.90 7.86
C PHE A 30 -4.03 -11.45 8.80
N GLU A 31 -4.98 -10.63 9.24
CA GLU A 31 -6.20 -11.14 9.90
C GLU A 31 -7.00 -12.03 8.96
N ILE A 32 -7.17 -11.60 7.72
CA ILE A 32 -7.87 -12.39 6.70
C ILE A 32 -7.11 -13.69 6.42
N HIS A 33 -5.78 -13.66 6.31
CA HIS A 33 -4.96 -14.86 6.14
C HIS A 33 -5.15 -15.83 7.31
N MET A 34 -5.15 -15.35 8.55
CA MET A 34 -5.44 -16.18 9.72
C MET A 34 -6.86 -16.76 9.70
N MET A 35 -7.86 -15.98 9.30
CA MET A 35 -9.25 -16.47 9.13
C MET A 35 -9.33 -17.57 8.05
N MET A 36 -8.60 -17.41 6.92
CA MET A 36 -8.56 -18.41 5.86
C MET A 36 -7.89 -19.71 6.33
N LEU A 37 -6.88 -19.64 7.20
CA LEU A 37 -6.28 -20.83 7.83
C LEU A 37 -7.25 -21.56 8.76
N GLU A 38 -8.19 -20.84 9.37
CA GLU A 38 -9.23 -21.38 10.27
C GLU A 38 -10.46 -21.89 9.51
N ASP A 39 -10.57 -21.61 8.21
CA ASP A 39 -11.72 -21.98 7.39
C ASP A 39 -11.93 -23.50 7.34
N ASP A 40 -13.15 -23.93 7.64
CA ASP A 40 -13.51 -25.34 7.73
C ASP A 40 -13.43 -26.02 6.36
N ASP A 41 -13.92 -25.39 5.28
CA ASP A 41 -13.95 -25.95 3.94
C ASP A 41 -12.51 -26.18 3.42
N TYR A 42 -11.61 -25.23 3.69
CA TYR A 42 -10.20 -25.35 3.35
C TYR A 42 -9.53 -26.53 4.10
N ASN A 43 -9.76 -26.63 5.40
CA ASN A 43 -9.18 -27.69 6.22
C ASN A 43 -9.74 -29.07 5.88
N GLU A 44 -11.08 -29.20 5.72
CA GLU A 44 -11.73 -30.45 5.30
C GLU A 44 -11.26 -30.92 3.91
N SER A 45 -11.00 -30.01 2.98
CA SER A 45 -10.46 -30.33 1.67
C SER A 45 -9.09 -31.00 1.78
N ILE A 46 -8.18 -30.48 2.62
CA ILE A 46 -6.86 -31.06 2.86
C ILE A 46 -7.00 -32.46 3.47
N GLU A 47 -7.83 -32.62 4.50
CA GLU A 47 -8.04 -33.91 5.17
C GLU A 47 -8.63 -34.93 4.23
N ASN A 48 -9.62 -34.56 3.43
CA ASN A 48 -10.25 -35.43 2.44
C ASN A 48 -9.27 -35.89 1.36
N ILE A 49 -8.35 -35.05 0.89
CA ILE A 49 -7.32 -35.45 -0.08
C ILE A 49 -6.34 -36.45 0.56
N ILE A 50 -5.90 -36.19 1.78
CA ILE A 50 -5.04 -37.12 2.51
C ILE A 50 -5.71 -38.49 2.66
N ASP A 51 -6.96 -38.51 3.12
CA ASP A 51 -7.67 -39.75 3.43
C ASP A 51 -8.08 -40.53 2.17
N SER A 52 -8.53 -39.86 1.11
CA SER A 52 -8.99 -40.53 -0.10
C SER A 52 -7.85 -40.98 -1.00
N GLN A 53 -6.80 -40.18 -1.13
CA GLN A 53 -5.69 -40.45 -2.04
C GLN A 53 -4.46 -41.07 -1.36
N LYS A 54 -4.45 -41.12 -0.02
CA LYS A 54 -3.32 -41.65 0.79
C LYS A 54 -1.98 -40.98 0.49
N VAL A 55 -2.03 -39.65 0.30
CA VAL A 55 -0.88 -38.78 0.00
C VAL A 55 -0.37 -38.10 1.28
N ASN A 56 0.82 -37.51 1.22
CA ASN A 56 1.37 -36.72 2.32
C ASN A 56 0.67 -35.35 2.47
N ALA A 57 0.87 -34.68 3.57
CA ALA A 57 0.23 -33.44 3.89
C ALA A 57 0.66 -32.30 2.93
N GLU A 58 1.93 -32.26 2.53
CA GLU A 58 2.48 -31.23 1.63
C GLU A 58 1.78 -31.27 0.28
N TYR A 59 1.57 -32.45 -0.28
CA TYR A 59 0.86 -32.63 -1.54
C TYR A 59 -0.62 -32.22 -1.40
N ALA A 60 -1.28 -32.64 -0.32
CA ALA A 60 -2.68 -32.31 -0.07
C ALA A 60 -2.89 -30.79 0.06
N VAL A 61 -2.01 -30.10 0.78
CA VAL A 61 -2.06 -28.62 0.90
C VAL A 61 -1.84 -27.96 -0.46
N ALA A 62 -0.86 -28.42 -1.26
CA ALA A 62 -0.58 -27.85 -2.56
C ALA A 62 -1.78 -27.99 -3.53
N VAL A 63 -2.40 -29.19 -3.58
CA VAL A 63 -3.59 -29.43 -4.43
C VAL A 63 -4.78 -28.61 -3.95
N THR A 64 -5.00 -28.50 -2.64
CA THR A 64 -6.07 -27.65 -2.10
C THR A 64 -5.84 -26.19 -2.45
N ALA A 65 -4.60 -25.71 -2.33
CA ALA A 65 -4.23 -24.35 -2.71
C ALA A 65 -4.56 -24.04 -4.17
N ASP A 66 -4.20 -24.93 -5.09
CA ASP A 66 -4.46 -24.74 -6.51
C ASP A 66 -5.97 -24.73 -6.80
N ASN A 67 -6.75 -25.65 -6.20
CA ASN A 67 -8.18 -25.72 -6.37
C ASN A 67 -8.89 -24.46 -5.87
N PHE A 68 -8.56 -23.98 -4.67
CA PHE A 68 -9.15 -22.75 -4.12
C PHE A 68 -8.70 -21.51 -4.86
N ALA A 69 -7.43 -21.45 -5.28
CA ALA A 69 -6.92 -20.33 -6.08
C ALA A 69 -7.63 -20.26 -7.45
N GLU A 70 -7.86 -21.40 -8.13
CA GLU A 70 -8.60 -21.46 -9.39
C GLU A 70 -10.07 -21.06 -9.18
N MET A 71 -10.70 -21.52 -8.11
CA MET A 71 -12.05 -21.15 -7.73
C MET A 71 -12.18 -19.62 -7.55
N PHE A 72 -11.32 -19.01 -6.75
CA PHE A 72 -11.33 -17.56 -6.55
C PHE A 72 -11.01 -16.78 -7.83
N ALA A 73 -10.02 -17.22 -8.61
CA ALA A 73 -9.66 -16.58 -9.87
C ALA A 73 -10.78 -16.62 -10.92
N SER A 74 -11.69 -17.61 -10.85
CA SER A 74 -12.82 -17.76 -11.76
C SER A 74 -14.05 -16.93 -11.38
N MET A 75 -14.04 -16.27 -10.23
CA MET A 75 -15.15 -15.41 -9.78
C MET A 75 -15.19 -14.09 -10.57
N ASP A 76 -16.36 -13.52 -10.77
CA ASP A 76 -16.52 -12.24 -11.48
C ASP A 76 -16.15 -11.01 -10.62
N ASP A 77 -15.88 -11.20 -9.33
CA ASP A 77 -15.53 -10.14 -8.38
C ASP A 77 -14.00 -9.96 -8.28
N PRO A 78 -13.45 -8.79 -8.68
CA PRO A 78 -12.02 -8.53 -8.60
C PRO A 78 -11.42 -8.65 -7.19
N TYR A 79 -12.21 -8.37 -6.14
CA TYR A 79 -11.79 -8.56 -4.75
C TYR A 79 -11.59 -10.04 -4.43
N MET A 80 -12.51 -10.89 -4.88
CA MET A 80 -12.40 -12.34 -4.69
C MET A 80 -11.28 -12.94 -5.55
N GLN A 81 -11.08 -12.44 -6.78
CA GLN A 81 -9.95 -12.86 -7.62
C GLN A 81 -8.59 -12.60 -6.96
N ALA A 82 -8.44 -11.48 -6.22
CA ALA A 82 -7.22 -11.18 -5.48
C ALA A 82 -6.93 -12.23 -4.38
N ARG A 83 -7.96 -12.88 -3.82
CA ARG A 83 -7.82 -13.93 -2.80
C ARG A 83 -7.12 -15.20 -3.30
N ALA A 84 -7.05 -15.40 -4.61
CA ALA A 84 -6.30 -16.52 -5.19
C ALA A 84 -4.81 -16.47 -4.81
N ALA A 85 -4.22 -15.28 -4.75
CA ALA A 85 -2.83 -15.09 -4.28
C ALA A 85 -2.70 -15.33 -2.77
N ASP A 86 -3.68 -14.89 -1.98
CA ASP A 86 -3.68 -15.05 -0.53
C ASP A 86 -3.73 -16.54 -0.13
N VAL A 87 -4.58 -17.35 -0.81
CA VAL A 87 -4.63 -18.80 -0.60
C VAL A 87 -3.26 -19.44 -0.85
N LYS A 88 -2.58 -19.04 -1.90
CA LYS A 88 -1.24 -19.57 -2.21
C LYS A 88 -0.23 -19.17 -1.15
N ASP A 89 -0.26 -17.94 -0.64
CA ASP A 89 0.64 -17.48 0.41
C ASP A 89 0.48 -18.30 1.69
N ILE A 90 -0.75 -18.46 2.20
CA ILE A 90 -1.00 -19.24 3.42
C ILE A 90 -0.63 -20.71 3.25
N SER A 91 -0.91 -21.29 2.07
CA SER A 91 -0.60 -22.70 1.77
C SER A 91 0.91 -22.94 1.68
N ASN A 92 1.65 -22.05 1.02
CA ASN A 92 3.11 -22.11 0.96
C ASN A 92 3.73 -22.03 2.36
N ARG A 93 3.15 -21.24 3.25
CA ARG A 93 3.58 -21.14 4.64
C ARG A 93 3.36 -22.42 5.41
N ILE A 94 2.21 -23.11 5.21
CA ILE A 94 1.97 -24.42 5.80
C ILE A 94 2.99 -25.42 5.28
N ILE A 95 3.23 -25.46 3.95
CA ILE A 95 4.20 -26.38 3.33
C ILE A 95 5.61 -26.12 3.85
N ALA A 96 6.03 -24.86 3.99
CA ALA A 96 7.32 -24.51 4.57
C ALA A 96 7.48 -25.05 6.00
N ASN A 97 6.42 -24.94 6.82
CA ASN A 97 6.43 -25.51 8.18
C ASN A 97 6.40 -27.04 8.18
N LEU A 98 5.75 -27.70 7.20
CA LEU A 98 5.77 -29.16 7.06
C LEU A 98 7.15 -29.70 6.65
N THR A 99 7.82 -28.99 5.74
CA THR A 99 9.12 -29.41 5.19
C THR A 99 10.30 -28.97 6.05
N GLY A 100 10.08 -28.15 7.07
CA GLY A 100 11.14 -27.57 7.88
C GLY A 100 11.97 -26.50 7.14
N ASN A 101 11.54 -26.11 5.94
CA ASN A 101 12.16 -25.05 5.13
C ASN A 101 11.55 -23.68 5.47
N VAL A 102 11.42 -23.40 6.74
CA VAL A 102 11.03 -22.05 7.19
C VAL A 102 12.23 -21.16 6.91
N SER A 103 12.18 -20.43 5.82
CA SER A 103 13.12 -19.32 5.61
C SER A 103 12.76 -18.24 6.63
N ASP A 104 13.48 -18.29 7.74
CA ASP A 104 13.54 -17.17 8.68
C ASP A 104 14.08 -15.96 7.94
N GLY A 105 13.49 -15.19 7.23
CA GLY A 105 13.94 -13.97 6.48
C GLY A 105 15.26 -13.29 6.95
N SER A 106 16.04 -14.01 7.72
CA SER A 106 17.40 -13.70 8.15
C SER A 106 18.38 -14.06 7.03
N ALA A 107 18.26 -13.38 5.88
CA ALA A 107 19.44 -13.17 5.08
C ALA A 107 20.52 -12.57 6.01
N GLY A 108 21.76 -13.01 5.89
CA GLY A 108 22.87 -12.56 6.72
C GLY A 108 22.97 -11.05 6.89
N ASP A 109 23.98 -10.56 7.53
CA ASP A 109 24.13 -9.11 7.82
C ASP A 109 24.33 -8.23 6.54
N ASP A 110 24.38 -8.85 5.37
CA ASP A 110 24.65 -8.20 4.09
C ASP A 110 23.40 -7.55 3.49
N LYS A 111 23.59 -6.40 2.87
CA LYS A 111 22.59 -5.69 2.08
C LYS A 111 22.33 -6.43 0.76
N MET A 112 21.05 -6.57 0.37
CA MET A 112 20.64 -7.39 -0.77
C MET A 112 19.63 -6.72 -1.69
N ILE A 113 19.61 -7.17 -2.93
CA ILE A 113 18.53 -6.96 -3.89
C ILE A 113 17.65 -8.22 -3.85
N VAL A 114 16.36 -8.05 -3.63
CA VAL A 114 15.40 -9.16 -3.59
C VAL A 114 14.79 -9.34 -4.96
N CYS A 115 15.03 -10.54 -5.54
CA CYS A 115 14.49 -10.92 -6.85
C CYS A 115 13.48 -12.06 -6.67
N ALA A 116 12.27 -11.92 -7.21
CA ALA A 116 11.20 -12.91 -7.10
C ALA A 116 10.29 -12.92 -8.33
N ASP A 117 9.51 -13.98 -8.52
CA ASP A 117 8.45 -14.00 -9.54
C ASP A 117 7.39 -12.94 -9.24
N ASP A 118 6.88 -12.92 -8.03
CA ASP A 118 6.08 -11.88 -7.39
C ASP A 118 6.38 -11.97 -5.88
N LEU A 119 6.07 -10.93 -5.14
CA LEU A 119 6.28 -10.91 -3.69
C LEU A 119 4.92 -10.82 -3.00
N ALA A 120 4.64 -11.82 -2.18
CA ALA A 120 3.47 -11.81 -1.32
C ALA A 120 3.58 -10.69 -0.26
N PRO A 121 2.46 -10.12 0.20
CA PRO A 121 2.46 -9.11 1.25
C PRO A 121 3.20 -9.55 2.51
N SER A 122 3.07 -10.81 2.90
CA SER A 122 3.72 -11.38 4.08
C SER A 122 5.24 -11.46 3.95
N GLU A 123 5.74 -11.79 2.75
CA GLU A 123 7.17 -11.85 2.46
C GLU A 123 7.79 -10.46 2.53
N THR A 124 7.14 -9.47 1.92
CA THR A 124 7.65 -8.08 1.88
C THR A 124 7.72 -7.42 3.25
N ILE A 125 6.78 -7.70 4.15
CA ILE A 125 6.78 -7.13 5.52
C ILE A 125 7.78 -7.87 6.42
N SER A 126 8.05 -9.14 6.15
CA SER A 126 9.05 -9.89 6.92
C SER A 126 10.49 -9.44 6.63
N LEU A 127 10.74 -8.83 5.48
CA LEU A 127 12.06 -8.32 5.11
C LEU A 127 12.53 -7.16 6.01
N ASP A 128 13.82 -7.15 6.30
CA ASP A 128 14.45 -6.05 7.02
C ASP A 128 14.71 -4.87 6.07
N LYS A 129 14.02 -3.76 6.30
CA LYS A 129 14.10 -2.54 5.46
C LYS A 129 15.52 -1.97 5.33
N ASP A 130 16.33 -2.16 6.35
CA ASP A 130 17.70 -1.64 6.37
C ASP A 130 18.66 -2.49 5.54
N LYS A 131 18.24 -3.72 5.21
CA LYS A 131 19.03 -4.68 4.42
C LYS A 131 18.61 -4.75 2.95
N VAL A 132 17.36 -4.41 2.62
CA VAL A 132 16.87 -4.45 1.24
C VAL A 132 17.26 -3.19 0.50
N LEU A 133 18.05 -3.34 -0.57
CA LEU A 133 18.49 -2.24 -1.44
C LEU A 133 17.51 -1.97 -2.58
N ALA A 134 16.91 -3.02 -3.14
CA ALA A 134 15.95 -2.92 -4.23
C ALA A 134 15.06 -4.17 -4.31
N PHE A 135 13.90 -4.03 -4.97
CA PHE A 135 13.06 -5.14 -5.40
C PHE A 135 13.09 -5.30 -6.92
N VAL A 136 13.13 -6.55 -7.38
CA VAL A 136 13.00 -6.91 -8.79
C VAL A 136 11.99 -8.04 -8.90
N THR A 137 10.89 -7.84 -9.64
CA THR A 137 9.88 -8.90 -9.82
C THR A 137 9.66 -9.21 -11.29
N ALA A 138 9.54 -10.52 -11.61
CA ALA A 138 9.25 -10.99 -12.96
C ALA A 138 7.87 -10.55 -13.42
N HIS A 139 6.90 -10.58 -12.52
CA HIS A 139 5.51 -10.25 -12.76
C HIS A 139 5.08 -9.04 -11.92
N GLY A 140 3.86 -8.57 -12.16
CA GLY A 140 3.27 -7.45 -11.44
C GLY A 140 3.12 -6.20 -12.31
N SER A 141 2.58 -5.16 -11.69
CA SER A 141 2.36 -3.86 -12.32
C SER A 141 2.75 -2.72 -11.37
N SER A 142 2.71 -1.49 -11.87
CA SER A 142 2.96 -0.30 -11.03
C SER A 142 1.98 -0.16 -9.84
N ASN A 143 0.90 -0.92 -9.84
CA ASN A 143 -0.11 -0.96 -8.78
C ASN A 143 -0.07 -2.27 -7.97
N SER A 144 0.91 -3.16 -8.20
CA SER A 144 1.09 -4.36 -7.39
C SER A 144 1.44 -4.02 -5.94
N HIS A 145 1.18 -4.96 -5.03
CA HIS A 145 1.53 -4.80 -3.61
C HIS A 145 3.02 -4.46 -3.42
N THR A 146 3.90 -5.16 -4.13
CA THR A 146 5.35 -4.90 -4.11
C THR A 146 5.69 -3.47 -4.53
N ALA A 147 5.05 -2.96 -5.60
CA ALA A 147 5.28 -1.59 -6.07
C ALA A 147 4.82 -0.54 -5.05
N ILE A 148 3.67 -0.76 -4.44
CA ILE A 148 3.11 0.15 -3.42
C ILE A 148 4.01 0.14 -2.18
N LEU A 149 4.43 -1.03 -1.74
CA LEU A 149 5.28 -1.17 -0.57
C LEU A 149 6.67 -0.56 -0.79
N ALA A 150 7.30 -0.83 -1.94
CA ALA A 150 8.59 -0.25 -2.31
C ALA A 150 8.55 1.29 -2.26
N ARG A 151 7.47 1.90 -2.79
CA ARG A 151 7.27 3.35 -2.70
C ARG A 151 7.13 3.83 -1.25
N ASN A 152 6.36 3.12 -0.43
CA ASN A 152 6.17 3.47 0.97
C ASN A 152 7.48 3.35 1.78
N MET A 153 8.29 2.35 1.45
CA MET A 153 9.61 2.14 2.03
C MET A 153 10.69 3.04 1.41
N ASN A 154 10.38 3.75 0.32
CA ASN A 154 11.34 4.53 -0.47
C ASN A 154 12.53 3.69 -0.95
N ILE A 155 12.26 2.45 -1.38
CA ILE A 155 13.22 1.48 -1.93
C ILE A 155 13.00 1.42 -3.44
N PRO A 156 14.08 1.41 -4.28
CA PRO A 156 13.97 1.19 -5.71
C PRO A 156 13.26 -0.14 -6.03
N ALA A 157 12.39 -0.14 -7.05
CA ALA A 157 11.76 -1.36 -7.54
C ALA A 157 11.66 -1.36 -9.06
N VAL A 158 12.01 -2.48 -9.67
CA VAL A 158 11.81 -2.75 -11.10
C VAL A 158 10.87 -3.94 -11.21
N ILE A 159 9.73 -3.74 -11.86
CA ILE A 159 8.62 -4.69 -11.86
C ILE A 159 8.30 -5.11 -13.28
N GLY A 160 8.02 -6.41 -13.48
CA GLY A 160 7.64 -6.94 -14.79
C GLY A 160 8.82 -7.21 -15.71
N VAL A 161 9.98 -7.62 -15.15
CA VAL A 161 11.19 -7.94 -15.94
C VAL A 161 11.06 -9.24 -16.75
N GLY A 162 10.07 -10.08 -16.42
CA GLY A 162 9.82 -11.38 -17.04
C GLY A 162 10.60 -12.53 -16.39
N SER A 163 10.01 -13.75 -16.43
CA SER A 163 10.58 -14.94 -15.77
C SER A 163 11.92 -15.38 -16.35
N LYS A 164 12.21 -14.98 -17.59
CA LYS A 164 13.53 -15.27 -18.20
C LYS A 164 14.68 -14.65 -17.41
N PHE A 165 14.53 -13.42 -16.95
CA PHE A 165 15.54 -12.73 -16.16
C PHE A 165 15.87 -13.51 -14.87
N LEU A 166 14.85 -14.00 -14.14
CA LEU A 166 15.08 -14.79 -12.92
C LEU A 166 15.80 -16.11 -13.17
N SER A 167 15.61 -16.72 -14.36
CA SER A 167 16.33 -17.96 -14.71
C SER A 167 17.81 -17.75 -15.04
N GLU A 168 18.20 -16.53 -15.31
CA GLU A 168 19.58 -16.17 -15.71
C GLU A 168 20.44 -15.66 -14.54
N ILE A 169 19.81 -15.25 -13.42
CA ILE A 169 20.50 -14.77 -12.21
C ILE A 169 20.65 -15.87 -11.16
N LYS A 170 21.60 -15.69 -10.25
CA LYS A 170 21.86 -16.60 -9.13
C LYS A 170 22.02 -15.84 -7.83
N ASP A 171 21.72 -16.52 -6.73
CA ASP A 171 21.99 -15.97 -5.41
C ASP A 171 23.47 -15.66 -5.23
N GLY A 172 23.77 -14.45 -4.81
CA GLY A 172 25.12 -13.94 -4.63
C GLY A 172 25.72 -13.20 -5.82
N ASP A 173 25.02 -13.14 -6.96
CA ASP A 173 25.44 -12.30 -8.09
C ASP A 173 25.44 -10.82 -7.69
N PHE A 174 26.47 -10.09 -8.16
CA PHE A 174 26.50 -8.65 -7.94
C PHE A 174 25.62 -7.93 -8.96
N ALA A 175 24.72 -7.06 -8.48
CA ALA A 175 23.84 -6.32 -9.36
C ALA A 175 23.64 -4.87 -8.93
N ILE A 176 23.32 -4.01 -9.90
CA ILE A 176 22.93 -2.61 -9.70
C ILE A 176 21.53 -2.42 -10.30
N VAL A 177 20.64 -1.83 -9.52
CA VAL A 177 19.26 -1.53 -9.93
C VAL A 177 19.03 -0.02 -9.94
N ASP A 178 18.70 0.52 -11.10
CA ASP A 178 18.30 1.92 -11.25
C ASP A 178 16.77 2.03 -11.33
N GLY A 179 16.13 2.34 -10.21
CA GLY A 179 14.69 2.50 -10.13
C GLY A 179 14.12 3.72 -10.88
N PHE A 180 14.96 4.64 -11.36
CA PHE A 180 14.50 5.79 -12.17
C PHE A 180 14.42 5.43 -13.66
N THR A 181 15.38 4.64 -14.17
CA THR A 181 15.42 4.22 -15.57
C THR A 181 14.73 2.87 -15.80
N GLY A 182 14.61 2.04 -14.74
CA GLY A 182 14.13 0.67 -14.83
C GLY A 182 15.20 -0.30 -15.34
N GLU A 183 16.47 0.09 -15.33
CA GLU A 183 17.58 -0.72 -15.79
C GLU A 183 18.18 -1.55 -14.65
N ILE A 184 18.59 -2.78 -14.98
CA ILE A 184 19.25 -3.71 -14.07
C ILE A 184 20.55 -4.18 -14.75
N PHE A 185 21.63 -4.06 -14.03
CA PHE A 185 22.95 -4.47 -14.49
C PHE A 185 23.44 -5.62 -13.61
N VAL A 186 23.58 -6.82 -14.16
CA VAL A 186 24.11 -8.00 -13.46
C VAL A 186 25.58 -8.13 -13.87
N ASP A 187 26.45 -8.27 -12.87
CA ASP A 187 27.91 -8.32 -13.05
C ASP A 187 28.45 -7.24 -14.02
N PRO A 188 28.09 -5.94 -13.80
CA PRO A 188 28.54 -4.87 -14.68
C PRO A 188 30.07 -4.74 -14.65
N ASP A 189 30.64 -4.27 -15.76
CA ASP A 189 32.07 -3.98 -15.83
C ASP A 189 32.49 -2.82 -14.89
N GLU A 190 33.77 -2.66 -14.68
CA GLU A 190 34.35 -1.64 -13.78
C GLU A 190 33.94 -0.22 -14.17
N GLN A 191 33.83 0.07 -15.47
CA GLN A 191 33.47 1.40 -15.97
C GLN A 191 31.99 1.69 -15.63
N THR A 192 31.06 0.79 -15.96
CA THR A 192 29.66 0.91 -15.68
C THR A 192 29.42 1.01 -14.17
N THR A 193 30.09 0.19 -13.38
CA THR A 193 30.03 0.23 -11.91
C THR A 193 30.47 1.58 -11.37
N ALA A 194 31.57 2.14 -11.88
CA ALA A 194 32.07 3.45 -11.46
C ALA A 194 31.10 4.59 -11.81
N GLU A 195 30.53 4.57 -13.03
CA GLU A 195 29.56 5.57 -13.48
C GLU A 195 28.28 5.56 -12.64
N LEU A 196 27.69 4.36 -12.41
CA LEU A 196 26.49 4.21 -11.63
C LEU A 196 26.71 4.51 -10.13
N THR A 197 27.87 4.14 -9.58
CA THR A 197 28.23 4.51 -8.21
C THR A 197 28.41 6.02 -8.06
N ALA A 198 28.98 6.69 -9.05
CA ALA A 198 29.07 8.15 -9.04
C ALA A 198 27.69 8.82 -9.10
N LYS A 199 26.77 8.27 -9.91
CA LYS A 199 25.36 8.72 -9.97
C LYS A 199 24.67 8.54 -8.63
N GLN A 200 24.79 7.37 -8.00
CA GLN A 200 24.21 7.10 -6.66
C GLN A 200 24.71 8.12 -5.63
N LYS A 201 26.03 8.34 -5.56
CA LYS A 201 26.62 9.33 -4.64
C LYS A 201 26.10 10.75 -4.88
N ALA A 202 25.93 11.13 -6.15
CA ALA A 202 25.38 12.44 -6.50
C ALA A 202 23.90 12.58 -6.05
N ASP A 203 23.12 11.53 -6.20
CA ASP A 203 21.71 11.50 -5.76
C ASP A 203 21.60 11.52 -4.22
N GLU A 204 22.46 10.78 -3.52
CA GLU A 204 22.56 10.79 -2.05
C GLU A 204 22.98 12.18 -1.54
N GLU A 205 23.95 12.81 -2.14
CA GLU A 205 24.39 14.17 -1.79
C GLU A 205 23.27 15.19 -2.04
N LYS A 206 22.57 15.08 -3.17
CA LYS A 206 21.40 15.90 -3.46
C LYS A 206 20.30 15.71 -2.40
N LYS A 207 20.01 14.46 -2.01
CA LYS A 207 19.05 14.13 -0.96
C LYS A 207 19.51 14.74 0.38
N ARG A 208 20.78 14.62 0.72
CA ARG A 208 21.38 15.23 1.93
C ARG A 208 21.24 16.74 1.91
N LEU A 209 21.54 17.37 0.77
CA LEU A 209 21.42 18.81 0.61
C LEU A 209 19.99 19.30 0.80
N LEU A 210 19.00 18.56 0.25
CA LEU A 210 17.57 18.87 0.45
C LEU A 210 17.18 18.81 1.94
N GLN A 211 17.73 17.88 2.72
CA GLN A 211 17.48 17.81 4.16
C GLN A 211 17.99 19.04 4.91
N THR A 212 19.04 19.73 4.42
CA THR A 212 19.52 20.97 5.03
C THR A 212 18.58 22.16 4.85
N LEU A 213 17.55 22.02 4.00
CA LEU A 213 16.52 23.04 3.79
C LEU A 213 15.41 23.00 4.83
N LYS A 214 15.33 21.94 5.64
CA LYS A 214 14.36 21.85 6.73
C LYS A 214 14.55 23.02 7.73
N GLY A 215 13.44 23.58 8.17
CA GLY A 215 13.42 24.74 9.07
C GLY A 215 13.76 26.09 8.41
N LYS A 216 14.09 26.09 7.10
CA LYS A 216 14.34 27.33 6.36
C LYS A 216 13.06 27.86 5.74
N GLU A 217 12.95 29.19 5.67
CA GLU A 217 11.84 29.81 4.95
C GLU A 217 11.96 29.54 3.43
N ASN A 218 10.81 29.21 2.83
CA ASN A 218 10.73 29.05 1.38
C ASN A 218 10.56 30.44 0.75
N VAL A 219 11.62 30.94 0.17
CA VAL A 219 11.66 32.25 -0.49
C VAL A 219 12.17 32.12 -1.93
N THR A 220 11.58 32.89 -2.83
CA THR A 220 12.06 32.99 -4.22
C THR A 220 13.35 33.82 -4.29
N LYS A 221 14.03 33.81 -5.44
CA LYS A 221 15.27 34.60 -5.62
C LYS A 221 15.07 36.09 -5.45
N ASP A 222 13.86 36.61 -5.70
CA ASP A 222 13.46 38.01 -5.49
C ASP A 222 12.94 38.26 -4.06
N GLY A 223 13.10 37.30 -3.14
CA GLY A 223 12.76 37.48 -1.71
C GLY A 223 11.29 37.25 -1.37
N LYS A 224 10.46 36.81 -2.29
CA LYS A 224 9.03 36.53 -2.03
C LYS A 224 8.87 35.22 -1.28
N LYS A 225 8.20 35.24 -0.14
CA LYS A 225 7.86 34.06 0.65
C LYS A 225 6.77 33.23 -0.04
N ILE A 226 7.02 31.95 -0.20
CA ILE A 226 6.09 30.96 -0.78
C ILE A 226 5.76 29.90 0.29
N ASN A 227 4.49 29.65 0.49
CA ASN A 227 4.04 28.57 1.36
C ASN A 227 3.99 27.25 0.58
N ILE A 228 4.71 26.25 1.07
CA ILE A 228 4.72 24.89 0.50
C ILE A 228 3.98 23.98 1.47
N TYR A 229 2.94 23.31 0.97
CA TYR A 229 2.08 22.44 1.74
C TYR A 229 2.10 21.01 1.19
N ALA A 230 1.88 20.03 2.08
CA ALA A 230 1.77 18.63 1.70
C ALA A 230 0.41 18.31 1.06
N ASN A 231 0.40 17.29 0.21
CA ASN A 231 -0.78 16.63 -0.31
C ASN A 231 -0.84 15.22 0.26
N ILE A 232 -1.86 14.90 1.04
CA ILE A 232 -2.01 13.60 1.70
C ILE A 232 -3.36 12.96 1.40
N GLY A 233 -3.42 11.64 1.51
CA GLY A 233 -4.63 10.84 1.29
C GLY A 233 -5.06 10.05 2.54
N SER A 234 -4.16 9.86 3.51
CA SER A 234 -4.45 9.15 4.76
C SER A 234 -3.93 9.93 5.95
N VAL A 235 -4.52 9.68 7.11
CA VAL A 235 -4.03 10.17 8.41
C VAL A 235 -2.62 9.65 8.69
N ASP A 236 -2.25 8.47 8.21
CA ASP A 236 -0.94 7.86 8.41
C ASP A 236 0.19 8.62 7.72
N ASN A 237 -0.13 9.45 6.72
CA ASN A 237 0.86 10.29 6.06
C ASN A 237 1.36 11.47 6.93
N ILE A 238 0.74 11.75 8.06
CA ILE A 238 1.08 12.90 8.92
C ILE A 238 2.53 12.84 9.40
N GLY A 239 3.02 11.65 9.77
CA GLY A 239 4.40 11.45 10.17
C GLY A 239 5.39 11.94 9.11
N ALA A 240 5.17 11.59 7.84
CA ALA A 240 5.97 12.04 6.71
C ALA A 240 5.87 13.56 6.49
N VAL A 241 4.68 14.14 6.66
CA VAL A 241 4.47 15.60 6.56
C VAL A 241 5.31 16.36 7.58
N LEU A 242 5.28 15.91 8.83
CA LEU A 242 6.05 16.51 9.92
C LEU A 242 7.55 16.28 9.74
N LEU A 243 7.94 15.07 9.37
CA LEU A 243 9.34 14.71 9.10
C LEU A 243 9.96 15.56 7.99
N ASN A 244 9.20 15.96 6.98
CA ASN A 244 9.66 16.79 5.87
C ASN A 244 9.40 18.29 6.07
N ASP A 245 8.98 18.70 7.27
CA ASP A 245 8.76 20.10 7.66
C ASP A 245 7.85 20.88 6.71
N ALA A 246 6.75 20.25 6.27
CA ALA A 246 5.77 20.93 5.45
C ALA A 246 5.12 22.10 6.21
N GLY A 247 4.89 23.23 5.52
CA GLY A 247 4.26 24.41 6.11
C GLY A 247 2.81 24.22 6.54
N GLY A 248 2.21 23.09 6.14
CA GLY A 248 0.84 22.66 6.42
C GLY A 248 0.40 21.56 5.48
N ILE A 249 -0.90 21.28 5.47
CA ILE A 249 -1.54 20.37 4.52
C ILE A 249 -2.38 21.22 3.56
N GLY A 250 -1.97 21.27 2.29
CA GLY A 250 -2.66 22.00 1.24
C GLY A 250 -3.81 21.23 0.61
N LEU A 251 -3.77 19.90 0.75
CA LEU A 251 -4.84 19.02 0.32
C LEU A 251 -4.85 17.73 1.16
N PHE A 252 -5.90 17.55 1.95
CA PHE A 252 -6.28 16.24 2.47
C PHE A 252 -7.41 15.69 1.60
N ARG A 253 -7.14 14.57 0.94
CA ARG A 253 -8.10 13.90 0.06
C ARG A 253 -9.00 13.00 0.88
N SER A 254 -10.17 13.53 1.29
CA SER A 254 -11.12 12.82 2.16
C SER A 254 -11.76 11.58 1.52
N GLU A 255 -11.58 11.38 0.22
CA GLU A 255 -12.11 10.25 -0.53
C GLU A 255 -11.63 8.91 0.02
N PHE A 256 -10.42 8.85 0.57
CA PHE A 256 -9.88 7.63 1.16
C PHE A 256 -10.74 7.09 2.31
N LEU A 257 -11.38 7.98 3.08
CA LEU A 257 -12.33 7.56 4.12
C LEU A 257 -13.55 6.81 3.55
N TYR A 258 -13.88 7.04 2.29
CA TYR A 258 -14.95 6.33 1.60
C TYR A 258 -14.45 5.08 0.88
N LEU A 259 -13.23 5.12 0.33
CA LEU A 259 -12.64 4.00 -0.41
C LEU A 259 -12.24 2.82 0.50
N GLU A 260 -11.91 3.09 1.74
CA GLU A 260 -11.45 2.12 2.73
C GLU A 260 -12.61 1.48 3.52
N ASN A 261 -13.86 1.91 3.30
CA ASN A 261 -15.03 1.40 3.98
C ASN A 261 -16.00 0.71 3.00
N SER A 262 -16.72 -0.28 3.49
CA SER A 262 -17.78 -0.98 2.74
C SER A 262 -19.13 -0.24 2.71
N ASP A 263 -19.26 0.87 3.44
CA ASP A 263 -20.44 1.73 3.50
C ASP A 263 -20.02 3.18 3.76
N PHE A 264 -20.96 4.12 3.68
CA PHE A 264 -20.71 5.53 3.93
C PHE A 264 -20.12 5.74 5.34
N PRO A 265 -18.93 6.41 5.44
CA PRO A 265 -18.34 6.66 6.74
C PRO A 265 -19.24 7.56 7.58
N THR A 266 -19.44 7.17 8.84
CA THR A 266 -20.25 7.91 9.79
C THR A 266 -19.68 9.29 10.09
N GLU A 267 -20.49 10.19 10.66
CA GLU A 267 -20.02 11.49 11.13
C GLU A 267 -18.87 11.36 12.13
N GLU A 268 -18.96 10.36 13.03
CA GLU A 268 -17.94 10.16 14.06
C GLU A 268 -16.60 9.66 13.46
N GLN A 269 -16.63 8.70 12.56
CA GLN A 269 -15.42 8.22 11.88
C GLN A 269 -14.71 9.36 11.14
N GLN A 270 -15.46 10.16 10.39
CA GLN A 270 -14.93 11.32 9.70
C GLN A 270 -14.37 12.37 10.67
N PHE A 271 -15.12 12.67 11.74
CA PHE A 271 -14.70 13.61 12.76
C PHE A 271 -13.37 13.20 13.42
N GLN A 272 -13.22 11.94 13.79
CA GLN A 272 -12.00 11.45 14.42
C GLN A 272 -10.78 11.56 13.48
N ALA A 273 -10.95 11.22 12.19
CA ALA A 273 -9.91 11.38 11.20
C ALA A 273 -9.49 12.85 11.04
N TYR A 274 -10.45 13.74 10.88
CA TYR A 274 -10.16 15.18 10.70
C TYR A 274 -9.57 15.82 11.96
N LYS A 275 -10.07 15.47 13.13
CA LYS A 275 -9.55 15.91 14.42
C LYS A 275 -8.09 15.51 14.58
N ARG A 276 -7.77 14.24 14.34
CA ARG A 276 -6.40 13.71 14.45
C ARG A 276 -5.43 14.47 13.56
N VAL A 277 -5.82 14.76 12.32
CA VAL A 277 -4.99 15.55 11.39
C VAL A 277 -4.76 16.96 11.91
N LEU A 278 -5.81 17.65 12.35
CA LEU A 278 -5.75 19.03 12.83
C LEU A 278 -4.90 19.18 14.10
N GLU A 279 -5.08 18.28 15.07
CA GLU A 279 -4.28 18.25 16.30
C GLU A 279 -2.80 18.00 16.01
N SER A 280 -2.51 17.01 15.16
CA SER A 280 -1.13 16.65 14.81
C SER A 280 -0.40 17.77 14.07
N MET A 281 -1.10 18.61 13.32
CA MET A 281 -0.50 19.73 12.61
C MET A 281 -0.24 20.96 13.48
N ALA A 282 -0.61 20.93 14.76
CA ALA A 282 -0.24 21.93 15.79
C ALA A 282 -0.47 23.39 15.33
N GLY A 283 -1.65 23.68 14.77
CA GLY A 283 -2.05 25.02 14.31
C GLY A 283 -1.56 25.40 12.90
N LYS A 284 -0.71 24.59 12.24
CA LYS A 284 -0.41 24.74 10.82
C LYS A 284 -1.70 24.57 9.99
N LYS A 285 -1.79 25.26 8.85
CA LYS A 285 -2.97 25.20 8.00
C LYS A 285 -3.21 23.81 7.45
N VAL A 286 -4.47 23.35 7.51
CA VAL A 286 -4.94 22.10 6.92
C VAL A 286 -6.14 22.38 6.05
N ILE A 287 -6.04 22.06 4.76
CA ILE A 287 -7.15 22.15 3.82
C ILE A 287 -7.69 20.76 3.57
N ILE A 288 -8.93 20.51 3.95
CA ILE A 288 -9.63 19.25 3.72
C ILE A 288 -10.59 19.41 2.56
N ARG A 289 -10.43 18.59 1.52
CA ARG A 289 -11.34 18.56 0.38
C ARG A 289 -12.58 17.75 0.75
N THR A 290 -13.76 18.28 0.47
CA THR A 290 -14.98 17.48 0.54
C THR A 290 -14.98 16.41 -0.55
N LEU A 291 -15.87 15.45 -0.44
CA LEU A 291 -16.01 14.30 -1.33
C LEU A 291 -15.73 14.64 -2.80
N ASP A 292 -14.79 13.91 -3.43
CA ASP A 292 -14.49 13.98 -4.87
C ASP A 292 -14.45 12.56 -5.48
N ILE A 293 -15.53 11.82 -5.30
CA ILE A 293 -15.77 10.51 -5.91
C ILE A 293 -16.61 10.69 -7.16
N GLY A 294 -16.35 9.89 -8.17
CA GLY A 294 -17.06 9.77 -9.42
C GLY A 294 -17.04 8.32 -9.92
N ALA A 295 -17.59 8.07 -11.10
CA ALA A 295 -17.66 6.74 -11.69
C ALA A 295 -16.29 6.13 -12.09
N ASP A 296 -15.21 6.90 -11.98
CA ASP A 296 -13.81 6.46 -12.11
C ASP A 296 -13.28 5.74 -10.87
N LYS A 297 -14.00 5.80 -9.76
CA LYS A 297 -13.68 5.14 -8.50
C LYS A 297 -14.65 4.00 -8.27
N GLN A 298 -14.13 2.79 -8.11
CA GLN A 298 -14.95 1.62 -7.80
C GLN A 298 -15.38 1.66 -6.33
N VAL A 299 -16.56 2.23 -6.07
CA VAL A 299 -17.19 2.30 -4.75
C VAL A 299 -18.64 1.87 -4.92
N ASP A 300 -18.88 0.57 -4.80
CA ASP A 300 -20.15 -0.07 -5.16
C ASP A 300 -21.36 0.47 -4.42
N TYR A 301 -21.22 0.78 -3.13
CA TYR A 301 -22.31 1.32 -2.32
C TYR A 301 -22.75 2.74 -2.73
N PHE A 302 -21.98 3.45 -3.56
CA PHE A 302 -22.45 4.70 -4.19
C PHE A 302 -23.47 4.43 -5.31
N GLY A 303 -23.46 3.24 -5.93
CA GLY A 303 -24.34 2.88 -7.03
C GLY A 303 -24.22 3.79 -8.24
N LEU A 304 -23.01 4.27 -8.55
CA LEU A 304 -22.75 5.18 -9.68
C LEU A 304 -22.81 4.40 -11.00
N LYS A 305 -23.50 4.97 -11.97
CA LYS A 305 -23.51 4.39 -13.33
C LYS A 305 -22.17 4.65 -14.01
N LYS A 306 -21.72 3.71 -14.84
CA LYS A 306 -20.55 3.88 -15.68
C LYS A 306 -20.75 5.05 -16.64
N GLU A 307 -19.74 5.92 -16.73
CA GLU A 307 -19.73 7.10 -17.60
C GLU A 307 -18.54 7.04 -18.57
N GLU A 308 -18.68 7.60 -19.76
CA GLU A 308 -17.58 7.68 -20.73
C GLU A 308 -16.48 8.66 -20.27
N ASN A 309 -16.88 9.74 -19.62
CA ASN A 309 -15.96 10.73 -19.06
C ASN A 309 -16.30 11.05 -17.59
N PRO A 310 -15.90 10.18 -16.64
CA PRO A 310 -16.18 10.37 -15.22
C PRO A 310 -15.59 11.66 -14.64
N ALA A 311 -14.51 12.19 -15.22
CA ALA A 311 -13.88 13.41 -14.73
C ALA A 311 -14.80 14.64 -14.85
N LEU A 312 -15.67 14.67 -15.83
CA LEU A 312 -16.64 15.74 -16.07
C LEU A 312 -18.09 15.33 -15.73
N GLY A 313 -18.29 14.11 -15.27
CA GLY A 313 -19.57 13.48 -15.03
C GLY A 313 -20.21 13.80 -13.68
N TYR A 314 -21.01 12.84 -13.18
CA TYR A 314 -21.70 12.91 -11.90
C TYR A 314 -20.74 12.57 -10.75
N ARG A 315 -20.08 13.62 -10.22
CA ARG A 315 -19.08 13.48 -9.17
C ARG A 315 -19.06 14.69 -8.22
N ALA A 316 -18.35 14.55 -7.12
CA ALA A 316 -18.00 15.63 -6.19
C ALA A 316 -19.24 16.41 -5.72
N ILE A 317 -19.22 17.72 -5.87
CA ILE A 317 -20.32 18.60 -5.45
C ILE A 317 -21.67 18.21 -6.11
N ARG A 318 -21.65 17.64 -7.30
CA ARG A 318 -22.87 17.20 -7.99
C ARG A 318 -23.54 16.04 -7.25
N ILE A 319 -22.76 15.09 -6.73
CA ILE A 319 -23.25 14.05 -5.82
C ILE A 319 -23.74 14.69 -4.51
N CYS A 320 -22.96 15.57 -3.93
CA CYS A 320 -23.26 16.21 -2.65
C CYS A 320 -24.61 16.99 -2.67
N LEU A 321 -24.93 17.62 -3.78
CA LEU A 321 -26.18 18.37 -3.92
C LEU A 321 -27.40 17.48 -4.15
N THR A 322 -27.23 16.34 -4.78
CA THR A 322 -28.33 15.38 -5.02
C THR A 322 -28.51 14.36 -3.89
N ARG A 323 -27.46 14.17 -3.07
CA ARG A 323 -27.45 13.34 -1.87
C ARG A 323 -27.01 14.16 -0.65
N PRO A 324 -27.85 15.12 -0.20
CA PRO A 324 -27.45 16.09 0.82
C PRO A 324 -27.16 15.46 2.19
N GLU A 325 -27.65 14.26 2.46
CA GLU A 325 -27.34 13.50 3.68
C GLU A 325 -25.84 13.19 3.79
N ILE A 326 -25.20 12.73 2.71
CA ILE A 326 -23.76 12.44 2.68
C ILE A 326 -22.97 13.72 2.94
N PHE A 327 -23.34 14.79 2.25
CA PHE A 327 -22.66 16.09 2.36
C PHE A 327 -22.82 16.72 3.73
N LYS A 328 -24.04 16.68 4.31
CA LYS A 328 -24.29 17.19 5.66
C LYS A 328 -23.51 16.43 6.72
N THR A 329 -23.41 15.10 6.60
CA THR A 329 -22.62 14.28 7.51
C THR A 329 -21.15 14.71 7.47
N GLN A 330 -20.57 14.86 6.28
CA GLN A 330 -19.20 15.32 6.13
C GLN A 330 -18.98 16.74 6.67
N LEU A 331 -19.87 17.69 6.35
CA LEU A 331 -19.76 19.05 6.83
C LEU A 331 -19.85 19.15 8.35
N ARG A 332 -20.75 18.38 8.99
CA ARG A 332 -20.85 18.34 10.46
C ARG A 332 -19.55 17.83 11.07
N ALA A 333 -18.96 16.76 10.53
CA ALA A 333 -17.70 16.25 10.98
C ALA A 333 -16.58 17.30 10.85
N LEU A 334 -16.51 18.00 9.73
CA LEU A 334 -15.53 19.09 9.48
C LEU A 334 -15.71 20.25 10.46
N PHE A 335 -16.96 20.72 10.68
CA PHE A 335 -17.22 21.81 11.62
C PHE A 335 -16.92 21.39 13.06
N ARG A 336 -17.24 20.16 13.47
CA ARG A 336 -16.84 19.64 14.79
C ARG A 336 -15.32 19.61 14.94
N ALA A 337 -14.60 19.22 13.89
CA ALA A 337 -13.13 19.15 13.90
C ALA A 337 -12.45 20.52 13.88
N SER A 338 -13.11 21.57 13.39
CA SER A 338 -12.51 22.91 13.19
C SER A 338 -11.97 23.55 14.47
N VAL A 339 -12.46 23.17 15.64
CA VAL A 339 -11.99 23.69 16.95
C VAL A 339 -10.62 23.15 17.36
N TYR A 340 -10.14 22.10 16.68
CA TYR A 340 -8.87 21.43 17.00
C TYR A 340 -7.67 21.94 16.18
N GLY A 341 -7.87 22.89 15.26
CA GLY A 341 -6.76 23.43 14.46
C GLY A 341 -7.21 24.43 13.40
N ASN A 342 -6.30 24.80 12.52
CA ASN A 342 -6.53 25.79 11.46
C ASN A 342 -7.09 25.10 10.21
N LEU A 343 -8.39 24.87 10.18
CA LEU A 343 -9.11 24.20 9.09
C LEU A 343 -9.49 25.15 7.96
N GLY A 344 -9.19 24.74 6.72
CA GLY A 344 -9.82 25.22 5.49
C GLY A 344 -10.60 24.10 4.82
N ILE A 345 -11.76 24.38 4.27
CA ILE A 345 -12.59 23.41 3.54
C ILE A 345 -12.51 23.75 2.05
N MET A 346 -12.17 22.75 1.22
CA MET A 346 -12.15 22.88 -0.23
C MET A 346 -13.34 22.14 -0.84
N PHE A 347 -14.12 22.85 -1.64
CA PHE A 347 -15.22 22.28 -2.42
C PHE A 347 -14.77 22.02 -3.86
N PRO A 348 -14.62 20.74 -4.27
CA PRO A 348 -14.20 20.42 -5.63
C PRO A 348 -15.32 20.64 -6.66
N MET A 349 -14.93 20.85 -7.92
CA MET A 349 -15.85 20.94 -9.08
C MET A 349 -16.86 22.09 -9.02
N ILE A 350 -16.56 23.16 -8.33
CA ILE A 350 -17.40 24.36 -8.34
C ILE A 350 -17.21 25.11 -9.67
N THR A 351 -18.25 25.15 -10.48
CA THR A 351 -18.25 25.80 -11.80
C THR A 351 -19.18 27.01 -11.86
N SER A 352 -20.02 27.20 -10.84
CA SER A 352 -21.00 28.28 -10.76
C SER A 352 -21.27 28.69 -9.33
N ALA A 353 -21.60 29.95 -9.09
CA ALA A 353 -21.97 30.45 -7.77
C ALA A 353 -23.21 29.75 -7.20
N CYS A 354 -24.10 29.24 -8.04
CA CYS A 354 -25.30 28.51 -7.57
C CYS A 354 -25.00 27.17 -6.83
N TYR A 355 -23.78 26.67 -6.92
CA TYR A 355 -23.36 25.50 -6.12
C TYR A 355 -22.99 25.86 -4.67
N VAL A 356 -22.88 27.11 -4.33
CA VAL A 356 -22.40 27.58 -3.02
C VAL A 356 -23.54 28.19 -2.18
N TRP A 357 -24.66 28.55 -2.82
CA TRP A 357 -25.84 29.15 -2.16
C TRP A 357 -26.92 28.15 -1.80
#